data_9339c5fd2a680601f710aaf17bfd0812
#
_entry.id   9339c5fd2a680601f710aaf17bfd0812
#
_cell.length_a   1.000
_cell.length_b   1.000
_cell.length_c   1.000
_cell.angle_alpha   90.00
_cell.angle_beta   90.00
_cell.angle_gamma   90.00
#
_symmetry.space_group_name_H-M   'P 1'
#
loop_
_entity.id
_entity.type
_entity.pdbx_description
1 polymer ?
#
loop_
_entity_poly.entity_id
_entity_poly.type
_entity_poly.pdbx_seq_one_letter_code
_entity_poly.pdbx_strand_id
1 'polypeptide(L)'
;ISEVVFDMDENIVTSEVINLTTGNFLEFQQNNSDGELIVFLEEPLLSGVKDSLKVAYSGNPVSSGFGSYEVSTHDDSPIMWTLSEPYGAKAWWPCKQDLNDKIDSIDIFITTPKFNPNNEEYVAVSNGLEIGQSYSEDLKTTHFKHKYPIPAYLIAVAITNYDVYNHTVENNGNPFEIVNYVYPESIDYATANTPVTVEIMNLFTELFEEYPFSD
;
A
#
# COMPACT_ATOMS: atom_id res chain seq x y z
N ILE A 1 -17.48 14.06 -17.49
CA ILE A 1 -16.52 13.15 -18.12
C ILE A 1 -17.23 11.90 -18.61
N SER A 2 -16.80 11.33 -19.73
CA SER A 2 -17.38 10.09 -20.30
C SER A 2 -16.42 8.89 -20.15
N GLU A 3 -15.21 9.14 -19.68
CA GLU A 3 -14.19 8.12 -19.46
C GLU A 3 -13.33 8.46 -18.25
N VAL A 4 -12.74 7.43 -17.65
CA VAL A 4 -11.75 7.53 -16.58
C VAL A 4 -10.48 6.85 -17.06
N VAL A 5 -9.34 7.53 -16.91
CA VAL A 5 -8.03 7.02 -17.31
C VAL A 5 -7.19 6.77 -16.08
N PHE A 6 -6.61 5.57 -16.00
CA PHE A 6 -5.61 5.18 -15.01
C PHE A 6 -4.27 4.93 -15.69
N ASP A 7 -3.19 5.32 -15.03
CA ASP A 7 -1.85 4.84 -15.36
C ASP A 7 -1.72 3.36 -14.99
N MET A 8 -1.27 2.52 -15.92
CA MET A 8 -1.18 1.07 -15.73
C MET A 8 -0.13 0.46 -16.67
N ASP A 9 0.79 -0.30 -16.12
CA ASP A 9 1.86 -0.96 -16.87
C ASP A 9 1.34 -2.19 -17.64
N GLU A 10 2.00 -2.53 -18.76
CA GLU A 10 1.64 -3.67 -19.62
C GLU A 10 1.81 -5.04 -18.95
N ASN A 11 2.59 -5.13 -17.88
CA ASN A 11 2.85 -6.38 -17.15
C ASN A 11 1.71 -6.79 -16.19
N ILE A 12 0.74 -5.90 -16.00
CA ILE A 12 -0.51 -6.18 -15.30
C ILE A 12 -1.67 -6.02 -16.29
N VAL A 13 -2.63 -6.94 -16.25
CA VAL A 13 -3.72 -7.02 -17.24
C VAL A 13 -5.06 -6.94 -16.54
N THR A 14 -5.88 -5.99 -16.97
CA THR A 14 -7.26 -5.84 -16.50
C THR A 14 -8.12 -6.98 -17.03
N SER A 15 -8.86 -7.62 -16.15
CA SER A 15 -9.80 -8.68 -16.48
C SER A 15 -11.26 -8.23 -16.43
N GLU A 16 -11.57 -7.23 -15.59
CA GLU A 16 -12.94 -6.79 -15.34
C GLU A 16 -12.96 -5.36 -14.82
N VAL A 17 -13.94 -4.56 -15.26
CA VAL A 17 -14.29 -3.29 -14.65
C VAL A 17 -15.79 -3.26 -14.38
N ILE A 18 -16.18 -2.88 -13.16
CA ILE A 18 -17.59 -2.80 -12.73
C ILE A 18 -17.84 -1.39 -12.15
N ASN A 19 -18.94 -0.77 -12.57
CA ASN A 19 -19.51 0.37 -11.88
C ASN A 19 -20.24 -0.15 -10.62
N LEU A 20 -19.75 0.20 -9.43
CA LEU A 20 -20.34 -0.29 -8.19
C LEU A 20 -21.65 0.40 -7.81
N THR A 21 -21.98 1.55 -8.42
CA THR A 21 -23.25 2.22 -8.21
C THR A 21 -24.38 1.55 -8.97
N THR A 22 -24.14 1.11 -10.21
CA THR A 22 -25.14 0.46 -11.07
C THR A 22 -25.07 -1.06 -11.03
N GLY A 23 -23.91 -1.63 -10.67
CA GLY A 23 -23.61 -3.06 -10.72
C GLY A 23 -23.26 -3.57 -12.13
N ASN A 24 -23.14 -2.70 -13.11
CA ASN A 24 -22.91 -3.07 -14.49
C ASN A 24 -21.41 -3.20 -14.82
N PHE A 25 -21.10 -4.14 -15.73
CA PHE A 25 -19.78 -4.21 -16.33
C PHE A 25 -19.57 -3.06 -17.30
N LEU A 26 -18.39 -2.45 -17.23
CA LEU A 26 -17.99 -1.36 -18.10
C LEU A 26 -17.06 -1.84 -19.20
N GLU A 27 -17.18 -1.24 -20.38
CA GLU A 27 -16.17 -1.37 -21.43
C GLU A 27 -14.88 -0.65 -21.02
N PHE A 28 -13.75 -1.25 -21.36
CA PHE A 28 -12.44 -0.66 -21.11
C PHE A 28 -11.46 -1.00 -22.22
N GLN A 29 -10.45 -0.18 -22.36
CA GLN A 29 -9.31 -0.39 -23.26
C GLN A 29 -8.02 -0.24 -22.48
N GLN A 30 -7.16 -1.26 -22.51
CA GLN A 30 -5.80 -1.15 -22.00
C GLN A 30 -4.86 -0.80 -23.14
N ASN A 31 -4.24 0.38 -23.06
CA ASN A 31 -3.29 0.89 -24.05
C ASN A 31 -1.86 0.69 -23.55
N ASN A 32 -1.26 -0.43 -23.91
CA ASN A 32 0.08 -0.79 -23.42
C ASN A 32 1.17 0.16 -23.92
N SER A 33 1.01 0.79 -25.10
CA SER A 33 2.01 1.72 -25.62
C SER A 33 2.11 3.02 -24.83
N ASP A 34 1.00 3.46 -24.24
CA ASP A 34 0.93 4.70 -23.45
C ASP A 34 0.96 4.41 -21.94
N GLY A 35 0.79 3.14 -21.56
CA GLY A 35 0.74 2.69 -20.17
C GLY A 35 -0.52 3.18 -19.48
N GLU A 36 -1.69 3.01 -20.12
CA GLU A 36 -2.98 3.50 -19.67
C GLU A 36 -4.06 2.41 -19.69
N LEU A 37 -4.96 2.49 -18.73
CA LEU A 37 -6.25 1.81 -18.70
C LEU A 37 -7.34 2.88 -18.85
N ILE A 38 -8.09 2.84 -19.96
CA ILE A 38 -9.22 3.74 -20.25
C ILE A 38 -10.51 2.98 -19.96
N VAL A 39 -11.33 3.50 -19.06
CA VAL A 39 -12.64 2.95 -18.69
C VAL A 39 -13.73 3.86 -19.22
N PHE A 40 -14.65 3.32 -20.03
CA PHE A 40 -15.76 4.07 -20.61
C PHE A 40 -16.99 4.01 -19.69
N LEU A 41 -17.49 5.17 -19.28
CA LEU A 41 -18.69 5.27 -18.44
C LEU A 41 -19.96 5.09 -19.29
N GLU A 42 -20.97 4.42 -18.76
CA GLU A 42 -22.27 4.23 -19.44
C GLU A 42 -22.96 5.56 -19.74
N GLU A 43 -22.90 6.48 -18.79
CA GLU A 43 -23.42 7.83 -18.89
C GLU A 43 -22.37 8.83 -18.43
N PRO A 44 -22.31 10.04 -19.00
CA PRO A 44 -21.35 11.05 -18.59
C PRO A 44 -21.52 11.45 -17.13
N LEU A 45 -20.45 11.35 -16.34
CA LEU A 45 -20.41 11.80 -14.96
C LEU A 45 -20.33 13.33 -14.92
N LEU A 46 -21.30 13.97 -14.27
CA LEU A 46 -21.39 15.42 -14.15
C LEU A 46 -20.47 15.92 -13.01
N SER A 47 -20.09 17.20 -13.10
CA SER A 47 -19.30 17.85 -12.06
C SER A 47 -19.98 17.76 -10.69
N GLY A 48 -19.23 17.35 -9.66
CA GLY A 48 -19.71 17.19 -8.29
C GLY A 48 -20.46 15.88 -8.00
N VAL A 49 -20.70 15.04 -9.00
CA VAL A 49 -21.25 13.69 -8.82
C VAL A 49 -20.11 12.74 -8.54
N LYS A 50 -20.30 11.87 -7.52
CA LYS A 50 -19.35 10.79 -7.19
C LYS A 50 -19.85 9.48 -7.76
N ASP A 51 -18.92 8.65 -8.21
CA ASP A 51 -19.16 7.28 -8.63
C ASP A 51 -18.08 6.35 -8.07
N SER A 52 -18.28 5.05 -8.17
CA SER A 52 -17.35 4.05 -7.63
C SER A 52 -17.10 2.95 -8.66
N LEU A 53 -15.84 2.68 -8.92
CA LEU A 53 -15.41 1.64 -9.84
C LEU A 53 -14.67 0.51 -9.09
N LYS A 54 -14.89 -0.73 -9.55
CA LYS A 54 -14.05 -1.88 -9.24
C LYS A 54 -13.26 -2.23 -10.48
N VAL A 55 -11.94 -2.31 -10.35
CA VAL A 55 -11.04 -2.81 -11.38
C VAL A 55 -10.40 -4.10 -10.87
N ALA A 56 -10.64 -5.21 -11.58
CA ALA A 56 -9.96 -6.48 -11.31
C ALA A 56 -8.82 -6.66 -12.32
N TYR A 57 -7.64 -6.94 -11.81
CA TYR A 57 -6.44 -7.12 -12.63
C TYR A 57 -5.52 -8.19 -12.03
N SER A 58 -4.62 -8.70 -12.84
CA SER A 58 -3.59 -9.67 -12.44
C SER A 58 -2.36 -9.51 -13.31
N GLY A 59 -1.23 -10.03 -12.87
CA GLY A 59 0.01 -9.99 -13.64
C GLY A 59 1.23 -10.28 -12.79
N ASN A 60 2.39 -10.09 -13.42
CA ASN A 60 3.68 -10.18 -12.77
C ASN A 60 4.35 -8.82 -12.89
N PRO A 61 4.18 -7.94 -11.89
CA PRO A 61 4.84 -6.65 -11.88
C PRO A 61 6.35 -6.80 -12.07
N VAL A 62 6.95 -5.88 -12.80
CA VAL A 62 8.40 -5.86 -12.99
C VAL A 62 9.01 -4.69 -12.24
N SER A 63 10.22 -4.91 -11.75
CA SER A 63 11.00 -3.83 -11.14
C SER A 63 11.30 -2.75 -12.17
N SER A 64 11.09 -1.50 -11.79
CA SER A 64 11.46 -0.32 -12.59
C SER A 64 12.01 0.79 -11.71
N GLY A 65 12.95 1.59 -12.25
CA GLY A 65 13.54 2.70 -11.50
C GLY A 65 14.27 2.23 -10.25
N PHE A 66 13.79 2.61 -9.08
CA PHE A 66 14.33 2.22 -7.76
C PHE A 66 13.71 0.94 -7.19
N GLY A 67 13.01 0.14 -7.99
CA GLY A 67 12.46 -1.13 -7.55
C GLY A 67 10.96 -1.11 -7.29
N SER A 68 10.15 -0.54 -8.17
CA SER A 68 8.69 -0.38 -8.03
C SER A 68 7.98 -1.59 -7.42
N TYR A 69 8.42 -2.79 -7.77
CA TYR A 69 7.99 -4.06 -7.21
C TYR A 69 9.15 -5.04 -7.22
N GLU A 70 9.56 -5.51 -6.06
CA GLU A 70 10.71 -6.39 -5.91
C GLU A 70 10.33 -7.70 -5.21
N VAL A 71 10.87 -8.80 -5.71
CA VAL A 71 10.82 -10.12 -5.08
C VAL A 71 12.23 -10.62 -4.90
N SER A 72 12.62 -10.94 -3.68
CA SER A 72 13.97 -11.33 -3.30
C SER A 72 13.95 -12.28 -2.11
N THR A 73 15.09 -12.45 -1.45
CA THR A 73 15.23 -13.18 -0.19
C THR A 73 16.13 -12.42 0.77
N HIS A 74 15.94 -12.61 2.07
CA HIS A 74 16.86 -12.25 3.13
C HIS A 74 17.03 -13.48 4.02
N ASP A 75 18.25 -13.87 4.36
CA ASP A 75 18.58 -15.09 5.12
C ASP A 75 17.75 -16.32 4.68
N ASP A 76 17.68 -16.55 3.34
CA ASP A 76 16.88 -17.58 2.65
C ASP A 76 15.35 -17.46 2.80
N SER A 77 14.81 -16.46 3.52
CA SER A 77 13.37 -16.21 3.63
C SER A 77 12.88 -15.32 2.49
N PRO A 78 11.74 -15.67 1.82
CA PRO A 78 11.19 -14.87 0.73
C PRO A 78 10.71 -13.50 1.20
N ILE A 79 10.98 -12.47 0.41
CA ILE A 79 10.47 -11.12 0.61
C ILE A 79 9.89 -10.55 -0.67
N MET A 80 8.78 -9.83 -0.54
CA MET A 80 8.25 -8.93 -1.57
C MET A 80 8.08 -7.53 -0.96
N TRP A 81 8.46 -6.50 -1.71
CA TRP A 81 8.24 -5.12 -1.30
C TRP A 81 8.07 -4.19 -2.51
N THR A 82 7.51 -3.01 -2.27
CA THR A 82 7.30 -1.98 -3.30
C THR A 82 7.99 -0.68 -2.90
N LEU A 83 8.51 0.04 -3.90
CA LEU A 83 9.07 1.38 -3.79
C LEU A 83 8.73 2.17 -5.05
N SER A 84 7.65 2.92 -5.03
CA SER A 84 7.04 3.50 -6.23
C SER A 84 7.44 4.94 -6.53
N GLU A 85 8.36 5.52 -5.79
CA GLU A 85 8.76 6.92 -5.92
C GLU A 85 9.56 7.17 -7.22
N PRO A 86 9.24 8.22 -8.02
CA PRO A 86 8.01 9.00 -7.97
C PRO A 86 6.91 8.50 -8.92
N TYR A 87 7.21 7.61 -9.89
CA TYR A 87 6.28 7.18 -10.95
C TYR A 87 6.22 5.67 -11.16
N GLY A 88 6.56 4.89 -10.14
CA GLY A 88 6.57 3.43 -10.19
C GLY A 88 5.25 2.75 -9.78
N ALA A 89 4.27 3.50 -9.25
CA ALA A 89 3.03 2.92 -8.75
C ALA A 89 2.25 2.13 -9.81
N LYS A 90 2.21 2.61 -11.05
CA LYS A 90 1.53 1.95 -12.17
C LYS A 90 2.10 0.57 -12.52
N ALA A 91 3.31 0.25 -12.07
CA ALA A 91 3.94 -1.04 -12.35
C ALA A 91 3.23 -2.20 -11.64
N TRP A 92 2.49 -1.94 -10.54
CA TRP A 92 1.86 -3.00 -9.76
C TRP A 92 0.36 -2.78 -9.43
N TRP A 93 -0.18 -1.56 -9.68
CA TRP A 93 -1.61 -1.30 -9.55
C TRP A 93 -2.07 -0.16 -10.46
N PRO A 94 -3.32 -0.20 -11.00
CA PRO A 94 -3.86 0.90 -11.80
C PRO A 94 -4.12 2.09 -10.89
N CYS A 95 -3.48 3.23 -11.18
CA CYS A 95 -3.53 4.41 -10.33
C CYS A 95 -3.51 5.69 -11.15
N LYS A 96 -3.58 6.84 -10.49
CA LYS A 96 -3.33 8.14 -11.05
C LYS A 96 -2.02 8.67 -10.49
N GLN A 97 -0.99 8.79 -11.34
CA GLN A 97 0.36 9.15 -10.93
C GLN A 97 0.61 10.66 -10.79
N ASP A 98 -0.42 11.49 -10.88
CA ASP A 98 -0.28 12.93 -10.60
C ASP A 98 0.09 13.13 -9.13
N LEU A 99 1.25 13.77 -8.88
CA LEU A 99 1.77 13.98 -7.52
C LEU A 99 0.91 14.95 -6.68
N ASN A 100 0.05 15.75 -7.31
CA ASN A 100 -0.85 16.68 -6.65
C ASN A 100 -2.25 16.10 -6.42
N ASP A 101 -2.62 15.04 -7.14
CA ASP A 101 -3.92 14.38 -7.00
C ASP A 101 -3.83 13.27 -5.95
N LYS A 102 -4.16 13.63 -4.72
CA LYS A 102 -4.04 12.73 -3.57
C LYS A 102 -5.32 11.92 -3.37
N ILE A 103 -5.14 10.68 -2.97
CA ILE A 103 -6.20 9.80 -2.49
C ILE A 103 -6.59 10.28 -1.09
N ASP A 104 -7.86 10.56 -0.83
CA ASP A 104 -8.34 11.09 0.46
C ASP A 104 -8.10 10.12 1.62
N SER A 105 -8.33 8.85 1.40
CA SER A 105 -8.06 7.77 2.35
C SER A 105 -8.03 6.43 1.61
N ILE A 106 -7.36 5.42 2.17
CA ILE A 106 -7.24 4.11 1.56
C ILE A 106 -7.38 2.99 2.59
N ASP A 107 -8.10 1.94 2.22
CA ASP A 107 -8.11 0.65 2.88
C ASP A 107 -7.30 -0.35 2.04
N ILE A 108 -6.33 -1.02 2.66
CA ILE A 108 -5.43 -1.96 2.00
C ILE A 108 -5.61 -3.34 2.62
N PHE A 109 -6.03 -4.31 1.82
CA PHE A 109 -6.20 -5.70 2.22
C PHE A 109 -5.14 -6.55 1.53
N ILE A 110 -4.24 -7.12 2.30
CA ILE A 110 -3.14 -7.94 1.80
C ILE A 110 -3.41 -9.38 2.17
N THR A 111 -3.66 -10.23 1.17
CA THR A 111 -3.91 -11.66 1.37
C THR A 111 -2.68 -12.46 0.94
N THR A 112 -2.13 -13.25 1.87
CA THR A 112 -0.97 -14.11 1.66
C THR A 112 -1.26 -15.54 2.12
N PRO A 113 -0.48 -16.54 1.70
CA PRO A 113 -0.37 -17.78 2.50
C PRO A 113 -0.01 -17.42 3.94
N LYS A 114 -0.45 -18.22 4.91
CA LYS A 114 -0.07 -18.00 6.34
C LYS A 114 1.42 -18.15 6.56
N PHE A 115 2.02 -19.13 5.89
CA PHE A 115 3.42 -19.48 6.05
C PHE A 115 4.16 -19.44 4.72
N ASN A 116 5.42 -19.05 4.78
CA ASN A 116 6.35 -19.13 3.67
C ASN A 116 6.82 -20.59 3.44
N PRO A 117 7.59 -20.89 2.38
CA PRO A 117 8.14 -22.23 2.14
C PRO A 117 9.03 -22.77 3.26
N ASN A 118 9.59 -21.93 4.13
CA ASN A 118 10.40 -22.30 5.27
C ASN A 118 9.55 -22.59 6.54
N ASN A 119 8.20 -22.53 6.40
CA ASN A 119 7.23 -22.66 7.50
C ASN A 119 7.32 -21.53 8.54
N GLU A 120 7.70 -20.33 8.12
CA GLU A 120 7.69 -19.11 8.91
C GLU A 120 6.44 -18.30 8.57
N GLU A 121 5.83 -17.63 9.55
CA GLU A 121 4.62 -16.85 9.31
C GLU A 121 4.92 -15.60 8.47
N TYR A 122 4.13 -15.39 7.40
CA TYR A 122 4.18 -14.13 6.67
C TYR A 122 3.54 -13.00 7.47
N VAL A 123 4.28 -11.92 7.58
CA VAL A 123 3.81 -10.65 8.14
C VAL A 123 3.77 -9.64 6.99
N ALA A 124 2.58 -9.12 6.72
CA ALA A 124 2.37 -8.04 5.75
C ALA A 124 2.37 -6.70 6.45
N VAL A 125 2.93 -5.68 5.79
CA VAL A 125 2.93 -4.29 6.25
C VAL A 125 2.59 -3.34 5.12
N SER A 126 1.86 -2.27 5.44
CA SER A 126 1.45 -1.24 4.50
C SER A 126 1.24 0.11 5.21
N ASN A 127 0.78 1.12 4.46
CA ASN A 127 0.48 2.44 4.99
C ASN A 127 -0.71 2.43 5.95
N GLY A 128 -0.63 3.29 6.96
CA GLY A 128 -1.69 3.47 7.96
C GLY A 128 -1.60 2.51 9.13
N LEU A 129 -2.70 2.36 9.85
CA LEU A 129 -2.79 1.46 11.00
C LEU A 129 -3.30 0.09 10.59
N GLU A 130 -2.76 -0.97 11.18
CA GLU A 130 -3.35 -2.29 11.09
C GLU A 130 -4.68 -2.31 11.85
N ILE A 131 -5.78 -2.54 11.12
CA ILE A 131 -7.14 -2.59 11.68
C ILE A 131 -7.46 -3.99 12.18
N GLY A 132 -6.88 -5.02 11.56
CA GLY A 132 -7.07 -6.39 11.97
C GLY A 132 -6.65 -7.41 10.94
N GLN A 133 -6.79 -8.65 11.32
CA GLN A 133 -6.46 -9.81 10.49
C GLN A 133 -7.65 -10.76 10.42
N SER A 134 -7.79 -11.43 9.28
CA SER A 134 -8.74 -12.53 9.08
C SER A 134 -8.06 -13.73 8.44
N TYR A 135 -8.62 -14.90 8.68
CA TYR A 135 -8.02 -16.16 8.26
C TYR A 135 -9.05 -16.99 7.50
N SER A 136 -8.65 -17.61 6.42
CA SER A 136 -9.45 -18.55 5.63
C SER A 136 -8.56 -19.67 5.12
N GLU A 137 -8.79 -20.90 5.59
CA GLU A 137 -7.96 -22.06 5.28
C GLU A 137 -6.47 -21.76 5.55
N ASP A 138 -5.65 -21.80 4.50
CA ASP A 138 -4.20 -21.52 4.56
C ASP A 138 -3.83 -20.08 4.23
N LEU A 139 -4.83 -19.17 4.12
CA LEU A 139 -4.64 -17.76 3.81
C LEU A 139 -4.80 -16.89 5.05
N LYS A 140 -4.05 -15.79 5.07
CA LYS A 140 -4.18 -14.69 6.03
C LYS A 140 -4.39 -13.38 5.26
N THR A 141 -5.40 -12.60 5.65
CA THR A 141 -5.62 -11.25 5.13
C THR A 141 -5.35 -10.24 6.24
N THR A 142 -4.42 -9.33 6.03
CA THR A 142 -4.15 -8.20 6.92
C THR A 142 -4.79 -6.95 6.34
N HIS A 143 -5.52 -6.20 7.15
CA HIS A 143 -6.20 -4.96 6.77
C HIS A 143 -5.52 -3.75 7.40
N PHE A 144 -5.06 -2.83 6.55
CA PHE A 144 -4.53 -1.52 6.91
C PHE A 144 -5.49 -0.41 6.50
N LYS A 145 -5.58 0.64 7.32
CA LYS A 145 -6.35 1.85 7.05
C LYS A 145 -5.46 3.08 7.15
N HIS A 146 -5.36 3.83 6.06
CA HIS A 146 -4.72 5.13 6.04
C HIS A 146 -5.78 6.23 5.84
N LYS A 147 -5.84 7.21 6.75
CA LYS A 147 -6.91 8.21 6.82
C LYS A 147 -6.55 9.56 6.19
N TYR A 148 -5.30 9.79 5.88
CA TYR A 148 -4.80 11.08 5.42
C TYR A 148 -4.60 11.11 3.92
N PRO A 149 -4.73 12.30 3.28
CA PRO A 149 -4.47 12.41 1.85
C PRO A 149 -3.06 11.97 1.47
N ILE A 150 -2.96 10.99 0.58
CA ILE A 150 -1.70 10.36 0.17
C ILE A 150 -1.60 10.26 -1.36
N PRO A 151 -0.48 10.65 -1.99
CA PRO A 151 -0.28 10.41 -3.41
C PRO A 151 0.01 8.93 -3.69
N ALA A 152 -0.33 8.47 -4.90
CA ALA A 152 -0.25 7.07 -5.29
C ALA A 152 1.14 6.44 -5.07
N TYR A 153 2.22 7.20 -5.30
CA TYR A 153 3.59 6.69 -5.19
C TYR A 153 4.04 6.37 -3.76
N LEU A 154 3.37 6.92 -2.74
CA LEU A 154 3.67 6.63 -1.32
C LEU A 154 2.95 5.39 -0.80
N ILE A 155 2.00 4.84 -1.56
CA ILE A 155 1.36 3.58 -1.18
C ILE A 155 2.35 2.46 -1.38
N ALA A 156 2.61 1.72 -0.29
CA ALA A 156 3.62 0.68 -0.25
C ALA A 156 3.10 -0.58 0.42
N VAL A 157 3.64 -1.71 0.00
CA VAL A 157 3.38 -3.03 0.59
C VAL A 157 4.72 -3.74 0.77
N ALA A 158 4.91 -4.40 1.90
CA ALA A 158 6.01 -5.33 2.07
C ALA A 158 5.54 -6.57 2.82
N ILE A 159 6.10 -7.74 2.47
CA ILE A 159 5.68 -9.04 2.99
C ILE A 159 6.91 -9.91 3.16
N THR A 160 7.17 -10.35 4.38
CA THR A 160 8.14 -11.41 4.73
C THR A 160 7.84 -11.93 6.14
N ASN A 161 8.76 -12.63 6.79
CA ASN A 161 8.68 -13.15 8.16
C ASN A 161 9.14 -12.12 9.21
N TYR A 162 8.70 -10.85 9.12
CA TYR A 162 9.13 -9.80 10.05
C TYR A 162 8.89 -10.16 11.53
N ASP A 163 9.87 -9.85 12.39
CA ASP A 163 9.64 -9.60 13.80
C ASP A 163 9.08 -8.18 14.00
N VAL A 164 8.12 -8.05 14.92
CA VAL A 164 7.41 -6.78 15.15
C VAL A 164 7.52 -6.37 16.61
N TYR A 165 7.90 -5.12 16.86
CA TYR A 165 7.91 -4.52 18.20
C TYR A 165 7.64 -3.01 18.12
N ASN A 166 7.24 -2.41 19.26
CA ASN A 166 6.79 -1.03 19.30
C ASN A 166 7.61 -0.19 20.27
N HIS A 167 7.60 1.12 20.03
CA HIS A 167 7.99 2.13 21.00
C HIS A 167 6.84 3.13 21.15
N THR A 168 6.45 3.44 22.39
CA THR A 168 5.42 4.43 22.68
C THR A 168 6.01 5.83 22.72
N VAL A 169 5.39 6.80 22.05
CA VAL A 169 5.68 8.23 22.13
C VAL A 169 4.52 8.93 22.83
N GLU A 170 4.80 9.74 23.86
CA GLU A 170 3.77 10.41 24.68
C GLU A 170 3.05 11.57 23.95
N ASN A 171 3.69 12.22 23.01
CA ASN A 171 3.11 13.23 22.13
C ASN A 171 2.17 14.23 22.86
N ASN A 172 2.65 14.80 23.96
CA ASN A 172 1.90 15.75 24.82
C ASN A 172 0.54 15.25 25.34
N GLY A 173 0.40 13.93 25.53
CA GLY A 173 -0.84 13.33 26.05
C GLY A 173 -1.74 12.72 24.96
N ASN A 174 -1.29 12.74 23.70
CA ASN A 174 -1.90 12.02 22.58
C ASN A 174 -0.93 10.91 22.11
N PRO A 175 -0.73 9.84 22.92
CA PRO A 175 0.30 8.85 22.65
C PRO A 175 0.03 8.07 21.38
N PHE A 176 1.10 7.68 20.69
CA PHE A 176 1.06 6.77 19.54
C PHE A 176 2.24 5.80 19.57
N GLU A 177 2.14 4.73 18.76
CA GLU A 177 3.15 3.70 18.66
C GLU A 177 4.01 3.89 17.41
N ILE A 178 5.33 3.81 17.56
CA ILE A 178 6.25 3.57 16.46
C ILE A 178 6.37 2.07 16.30
N VAL A 179 5.75 1.51 15.27
CA VAL A 179 5.78 0.07 14.97
C VAL A 179 6.98 -0.23 14.09
N ASN A 180 7.83 -1.16 14.53
CA ASN A 180 9.03 -1.58 13.83
C ASN A 180 8.81 -2.98 13.24
N TYR A 181 8.95 -3.11 11.93
CA TYR A 181 8.96 -4.38 11.20
C TYR A 181 10.40 -4.66 10.77
N VAL A 182 11.00 -5.71 11.30
CA VAL A 182 12.43 -5.94 11.20
C VAL A 182 12.69 -7.39 10.79
N TYR A 183 13.71 -7.63 9.98
CA TYR A 183 14.13 -8.99 9.68
C TYR A 183 14.58 -9.70 10.95
N PRO A 184 14.22 -10.99 11.18
CA PRO A 184 14.56 -11.71 12.39
C PRO A 184 16.06 -11.70 12.72
N GLU A 185 16.92 -11.81 11.70
CA GLU A 185 18.38 -11.75 11.86
C GLU A 185 18.91 -10.38 12.32
N SER A 186 18.08 -9.33 12.23
CA SER A 186 18.44 -7.96 12.62
C SER A 186 17.78 -7.51 13.91
N ILE A 187 16.97 -8.33 14.58
CA ILE A 187 16.14 -7.92 15.72
C ILE A 187 16.96 -7.38 16.90
N ASP A 188 18.06 -8.04 17.27
CA ASP A 188 18.91 -7.61 18.39
C ASP A 188 19.56 -6.24 18.12
N TYR A 189 20.03 -6.03 16.88
CA TYR A 189 20.59 -4.75 16.49
C TYR A 189 19.53 -3.65 16.47
N ALA A 190 18.35 -3.92 15.88
CA ALA A 190 17.28 -2.95 15.77
C ALA A 190 16.74 -2.54 17.14
N THR A 191 16.43 -3.50 18.03
CA THR A 191 15.93 -3.22 19.38
C THR A 191 16.93 -2.43 20.24
N ALA A 192 18.22 -2.61 20.02
CA ALA A 192 19.26 -1.85 20.73
C ALA A 192 19.41 -0.41 20.21
N ASN A 193 19.06 -0.11 18.95
CA ASN A 193 19.36 1.19 18.31
C ASN A 193 18.13 2.05 18.02
N THR A 194 16.93 1.50 17.91
CA THR A 194 15.71 2.26 17.59
C THR A 194 15.08 3.05 18.74
N PRO A 195 15.39 2.83 20.05
CA PRO A 195 14.83 3.69 21.11
C PRO A 195 15.11 5.18 20.93
N VAL A 196 16.17 5.54 20.21
CA VAL A 196 16.50 6.95 19.88
C VAL A 196 15.37 7.63 19.06
N THR A 197 14.53 6.87 18.36
CA THR A 197 13.39 7.43 17.60
C THR A 197 12.37 8.10 18.52
N VAL A 198 12.18 7.58 19.74
CA VAL A 198 11.32 8.21 20.76
C VAL A 198 11.90 9.56 21.20
N GLU A 199 13.20 9.62 21.43
CA GLU A 199 13.88 10.87 21.80
C GLU A 199 13.76 11.93 20.69
N ILE A 200 13.92 11.52 19.43
CA ILE A 200 13.75 12.39 18.25
C ILE A 200 12.30 12.90 18.15
N MET A 201 11.31 12.02 18.31
CA MET A 201 9.89 12.41 18.26
C MET A 201 9.53 13.37 19.39
N ASN A 202 9.99 13.13 20.60
CA ASN A 202 9.79 14.04 21.73
C ASN A 202 10.43 15.42 21.47
N LEU A 203 11.64 15.47 20.93
CA LEU A 203 12.29 16.71 20.55
C LEU A 203 11.51 17.47 19.46
N PHE A 204 11.00 16.77 18.45
CA PHE A 204 10.21 17.40 17.40
C PHE A 204 8.87 17.90 17.91
N THR A 205 8.22 17.17 18.82
CA THR A 205 6.99 17.61 19.50
C THR A 205 7.24 18.89 20.31
N GLU A 206 8.39 19.01 20.99
CA GLU A 206 8.77 20.23 21.72
C GLU A 206 9.08 21.42 20.80
N LEU A 207 9.79 21.19 19.68
CA LEU A 207 10.27 22.26 18.80
C LEU A 207 9.24 22.75 17.78
N PHE A 208 8.36 21.88 17.34
CA PHE A 208 7.43 22.16 16.25
C PHE A 208 5.97 22.12 16.66
N GLU A 209 5.47 21.03 17.14
CA GLU A 209 4.10 20.77 17.65
C GLU A 209 3.92 19.25 17.78
N GLU A 210 2.79 18.82 18.30
CA GLU A 210 2.40 17.40 18.33
C GLU A 210 2.42 16.78 16.92
N TYR A 211 2.88 15.53 16.84
CA TYR A 211 2.84 14.80 15.57
C TYR A 211 1.39 14.63 15.09
N PRO A 212 1.03 15.20 13.92
CA PRO A 212 -0.39 15.29 13.52
C PRO A 212 -0.95 14.00 12.91
N PHE A 213 -0.12 12.98 12.64
CA PHE A 213 -0.53 11.72 12.00
C PHE A 213 -0.46 10.55 13.00
N SER A 214 -0.93 10.78 14.23
CA SER A 214 -0.81 9.83 15.33
C SER A 214 -1.92 8.76 15.37
N ASP A 215 -2.96 8.85 14.51
CA ASP A 215 -4.15 7.98 14.50
C ASP A 215 -4.52 7.44 13.09
#